data_79e1026c129d4db1b8f110dde3c196ed
#
_entry.id   79e1026c129d4db1b8f110dde3c196ed
#
_cell.length_a   1.000
_cell.length_b   1.000
_cell.length_c   1.000
_cell.angle_alpha   90.00
_cell.angle_beta   90.00
_cell.angle_gamma   90.00
#
_symmetry.space_group_name_H-M   'P 1'
#
loop_
_entity.id
_entity.type
_entity.pdbx_description
1 polymer ?
#
loop_
_entity_poly.entity_id
_entity_poly.type
_entity_poly.pdbx_seq_one_letter_code
_entity_poly.pdbx_strand_id
1 'polypeptide(L)'
;MIVYPTGGGVGIIGIYKAVRELRELGWVSGDLPRLVAVQAAGCAPIVRAFEAGAAASEPWPDANTVAFGLMVPNALGDFLILEALYATGGTAVAVTDEALLADQRAVARLEGSFICPEGAACVTAVRQLRESGWLAETDEVVVLNTGTGLIYPDTVPATVPVLPASGSIPPVPAPVPA
;
A
#
# COMPACT_ATOMS: atom_id res chain seq x y z
N MET A 1 3.07 -6.02 -13.00
CA MET A 1 2.61 -4.69 -12.52
C MET A 1 3.35 -4.27 -11.26
N ILE A 2 3.25 -2.98 -10.89
CA ILE A 2 3.87 -2.46 -9.66
C ILE A 2 2.78 -1.79 -8.81
N VAL A 3 2.65 -2.22 -7.56
CA VAL A 3 1.67 -1.70 -6.59
C VAL A 3 2.42 -0.86 -5.56
N TYR A 4 2.03 0.42 -5.45
CA TYR A 4 2.75 1.41 -4.66
C TYR A 4 1.84 2.19 -3.71
N PRO A 5 2.22 2.33 -2.41
CA PRO A 5 1.47 3.14 -1.46
C PRO A 5 1.67 4.62 -1.78
N THR A 6 0.58 5.32 -2.10
CA THR A 6 0.64 6.63 -2.74
C THR A 6 0.05 7.72 -1.84
N GLY A 7 0.92 8.42 -1.11
CA GLY A 7 0.58 9.69 -0.46
C GLY A 7 0.84 10.86 -1.41
N GLY A 8 1.99 11.54 -1.27
CA GLY A 8 2.39 12.66 -2.14
C GLY A 8 2.79 12.29 -3.57
N GLY A 9 2.95 10.99 -3.88
CA GLY A 9 3.16 10.47 -5.23
C GLY A 9 4.60 10.44 -5.73
N VAL A 10 5.58 10.92 -4.97
CA VAL A 10 6.99 11.00 -5.41
C VAL A 10 7.52 9.65 -5.91
N GLY A 11 7.21 8.56 -5.20
CA GLY A 11 7.69 7.23 -5.57
C GLY A 11 7.08 6.70 -6.86
N ILE A 12 5.76 6.76 -7.02
CA ILE A 12 5.08 6.26 -8.23
C ILE A 12 5.45 7.08 -9.47
N ILE A 13 5.59 8.41 -9.32
CA ILE A 13 6.07 9.31 -10.39
C ILE A 13 7.52 8.94 -10.75
N GLY A 14 8.37 8.71 -9.75
CA GLY A 14 9.78 8.31 -9.95
C GLY A 14 9.90 6.97 -10.65
N ILE A 15 9.07 5.97 -10.30
CA ILE A 15 9.03 4.67 -10.96
C ILE A 15 8.61 4.82 -12.44
N TYR A 16 7.55 5.59 -12.72
CA TYR A 16 7.09 5.84 -14.08
C TYR A 16 8.19 6.49 -14.93
N LYS A 17 8.81 7.55 -14.39
CA LYS A 17 9.93 8.24 -15.05
C LYS A 17 11.09 7.28 -15.31
N ALA A 18 11.52 6.51 -14.31
CA ALA A 18 12.64 5.59 -14.43
C ALA A 18 12.42 4.51 -15.50
N VAL A 19 11.24 3.89 -15.54
CA VAL A 19 10.94 2.87 -16.55
C VAL A 19 10.93 3.45 -17.96
N ARG A 20 10.41 4.67 -18.14
CA ARG A 20 10.47 5.37 -19.43
C ARG A 20 11.92 5.63 -19.87
N GLU A 21 12.75 6.18 -18.98
CA GLU A 21 14.17 6.45 -19.27
C GLU A 21 14.95 5.17 -19.60
N LEU A 22 14.71 4.08 -18.87
CA LEU A 22 15.33 2.79 -19.15
C LEU A 22 14.95 2.25 -20.54
N ARG A 23 13.69 2.48 -20.99
CA ARG A 23 13.28 2.13 -22.34
C ARG A 23 13.95 2.99 -23.40
N GLU A 24 14.02 4.30 -23.17
CA GLU A 24 14.69 5.25 -24.09
C GLU A 24 16.17 4.92 -24.24
N LEU A 25 16.83 4.45 -23.17
CA LEU A 25 18.21 3.98 -23.18
C LEU A 25 18.39 2.57 -23.81
N GLY A 26 17.30 1.90 -24.13
CA GLY A 26 17.33 0.53 -24.68
C GLY A 26 17.73 -0.55 -23.66
N TRP A 27 17.69 -0.25 -22.35
CA TRP A 27 18.03 -1.21 -21.30
C TRP A 27 16.88 -2.18 -21.00
N VAL A 28 15.66 -1.76 -21.23
CA VAL A 28 14.47 -2.59 -21.12
C VAL A 28 13.61 -2.46 -22.38
N SER A 29 12.88 -3.53 -22.71
CA SER A 29 11.98 -3.57 -23.85
C SER A 29 10.61 -4.10 -23.42
N GLY A 30 9.61 -3.99 -24.29
CA GLY A 30 8.24 -4.42 -24.01
C GLY A 30 7.35 -3.30 -23.48
N ASP A 31 6.18 -3.67 -22.97
CA ASP A 31 5.20 -2.73 -22.43
C ASP A 31 5.63 -2.18 -21.06
N LEU A 32 5.14 -0.98 -20.74
CA LEU A 32 5.32 -0.42 -19.39
C LEU A 32 4.55 -1.29 -18.38
N PRO A 33 5.12 -1.52 -17.19
CA PRO A 33 4.38 -2.20 -16.13
C PRO A 33 3.16 -1.37 -15.73
N ARG A 34 1.99 -1.98 -15.62
CA ARG A 34 0.81 -1.32 -15.05
C ARG A 34 1.14 -0.82 -13.65
N LEU A 35 0.83 0.44 -13.36
CA LEU A 35 1.04 1.04 -12.05
C LEU A 35 -0.27 1.06 -11.26
N VAL A 36 -0.21 0.73 -10.00
CA VAL A 36 -1.35 0.77 -9.09
C VAL A 36 -1.03 1.73 -7.95
N ALA A 37 -1.77 2.83 -7.89
CA ALA A 37 -1.71 3.77 -6.78
C ALA A 37 -2.65 3.32 -5.67
N VAL A 38 -2.12 3.10 -4.45
CA VAL A 38 -2.91 2.68 -3.30
C VAL A 38 -3.02 3.82 -2.30
N GLN A 39 -4.24 4.14 -1.89
CA GLN A 39 -4.54 5.13 -0.86
C GLN A 39 -5.42 4.53 0.24
N ALA A 40 -5.46 5.17 1.41
CA ALA A 40 -6.42 4.83 2.46
C ALA A 40 -7.79 5.45 2.15
N ALA A 41 -8.87 4.74 2.42
CA ALA A 41 -10.24 5.22 2.16
C ALA A 41 -10.57 6.53 2.89
N GLY A 42 -9.92 6.79 4.03
CA GLY A 42 -10.05 8.05 4.75
C GLY A 42 -9.26 9.21 4.16
N CYS A 43 -8.42 8.98 3.13
CA CYS A 43 -7.67 10.02 2.42
C CYS A 43 -7.30 9.52 1.01
N ALA A 44 -8.22 9.62 0.05
CA ALA A 44 -8.09 9.04 -1.29
C ALA A 44 -8.36 10.03 -2.44
N PRO A 45 -7.70 11.21 -2.47
CA PRO A 45 -7.93 12.21 -3.51
C PRO A 45 -7.59 11.71 -4.92
N ILE A 46 -6.51 10.91 -5.06
CA ILE A 46 -6.07 10.35 -6.36
C ILE A 46 -7.06 9.29 -6.85
N VAL A 47 -7.56 8.42 -5.97
CA VAL A 47 -8.55 7.41 -6.33
C VAL A 47 -9.82 8.08 -6.86
N ARG A 48 -10.34 9.07 -6.12
CA ARG A 48 -11.53 9.84 -6.53
C ARG A 48 -11.34 10.52 -7.89
N ALA A 49 -10.18 11.14 -8.12
CA ALA A 49 -9.87 11.79 -9.39
C ALA A 49 -9.73 10.78 -10.55
N PHE A 50 -9.09 9.65 -10.30
CA PHE A 50 -8.94 8.57 -11.28
C PHE A 50 -10.29 7.98 -11.71
N GLU A 51 -11.18 7.69 -10.75
CA GLU A 51 -12.53 7.19 -11.00
C GLU A 51 -13.39 8.19 -11.80
N ALA A 52 -13.17 9.50 -11.59
CA ALA A 52 -13.80 10.57 -12.34
C ALA A 52 -13.18 10.81 -13.73
N GLY A 53 -12.10 10.13 -14.09
CA GLY A 53 -11.34 10.38 -15.31
C GLY A 53 -10.69 11.77 -15.35
N ALA A 54 -10.43 12.38 -14.19
CA ALA A 54 -9.90 13.73 -14.06
C ALA A 54 -8.39 13.78 -14.34
N ALA A 55 -7.89 14.94 -14.76
CA ALA A 55 -6.46 15.19 -14.97
C ALA A 55 -5.73 15.67 -13.70
N ALA A 56 -6.47 16.10 -12.68
CA ALA A 56 -5.95 16.56 -11.39
C ALA A 56 -6.93 16.20 -10.26
N SER A 57 -6.44 16.13 -9.04
CA SER A 57 -7.27 15.82 -7.88
C SER A 57 -7.72 17.09 -7.16
N GLU A 58 -8.84 16.98 -6.46
CA GLU A 58 -9.31 18.01 -5.52
C GLU A 58 -8.87 17.64 -4.09
N PRO A 59 -8.59 18.63 -3.23
CA PRO A 59 -8.24 18.38 -1.84
C PRO A 59 -9.25 17.48 -1.12
N TRP A 60 -8.75 16.60 -0.27
CA TRP A 60 -9.57 15.68 0.52
C TRP A 60 -9.91 16.33 1.87
N PRO A 61 -11.20 16.51 2.20
CA PRO A 61 -11.59 17.04 3.49
C PRO A 61 -11.43 15.99 4.59
N ASP A 62 -11.17 16.43 5.80
CA ASP A 62 -11.19 15.62 7.04
C ASP A 62 -10.38 14.30 6.90
N ALA A 63 -9.18 14.39 6.30
CA ALA A 63 -8.31 13.24 6.08
C ALA A 63 -7.97 12.53 7.39
N ASN A 64 -8.22 11.22 7.44
CA ASN A 64 -7.93 10.39 8.61
C ASN A 64 -7.61 8.96 8.20
N THR A 65 -6.47 8.44 8.65
CA THR A 65 -6.06 7.04 8.47
C THR A 65 -4.94 6.68 9.45
N VAL A 66 -4.85 5.43 9.84
CA VAL A 66 -3.72 4.89 10.63
C VAL A 66 -2.42 4.82 9.83
N ALA A 67 -2.51 4.77 8.50
CA ALA A 67 -1.38 4.78 7.58
C ALA A 67 -0.92 6.23 7.34
N PHE A 68 -0.14 6.79 8.27
CA PHE A 68 0.26 8.20 8.25
C PHE A 68 0.91 8.62 6.92
N GLY A 69 1.70 7.76 6.29
CA GLY A 69 2.34 8.03 4.99
C GLY A 69 1.35 8.16 3.83
N LEU A 70 0.10 7.69 3.99
CA LEU A 70 -0.99 7.86 3.02
C LEU A 70 -1.88 9.08 3.32
N MET A 71 -1.71 9.72 4.47
CA MET A 71 -2.53 10.87 4.88
C MET A 71 -2.03 12.15 4.20
N VAL A 72 -2.19 12.24 2.88
CA VAL A 72 -1.82 13.40 2.07
C VAL A 72 -3.04 13.92 1.32
N PRO A 73 -3.79 14.85 1.93
CA PRO A 73 -5.05 15.35 1.38
C PRO A 73 -4.90 16.18 0.10
N ASN A 74 -3.71 16.67 -0.20
CA ASN A 74 -3.43 17.45 -1.40
C ASN A 74 -2.00 17.15 -1.89
N ALA A 75 -1.88 16.24 -2.86
CA ALA A 75 -0.60 15.87 -3.46
C ALA A 75 -0.19 16.92 -4.53
N LEU A 76 0.99 17.52 -4.38
CA LEU A 76 1.48 18.54 -5.34
C LEU A 76 1.70 17.99 -6.75
N GLY A 77 1.96 16.69 -6.88
CA GLY A 77 2.21 16.00 -8.15
C GLY A 77 1.03 15.14 -8.62
N ASP A 78 -0.18 15.43 -8.20
CA ASP A 78 -1.37 14.64 -8.47
C ASP A 78 -1.62 14.38 -9.97
N PHE A 79 -1.45 15.40 -10.81
CA PHE A 79 -1.56 15.30 -12.27
C PHE A 79 -0.53 14.34 -12.88
N LEU A 80 0.70 14.29 -12.34
CA LEU A 80 1.74 13.35 -12.78
C LEU A 80 1.44 11.91 -12.34
N ILE A 81 0.81 11.73 -11.16
CA ILE A 81 0.34 10.42 -10.72
C ILE A 81 -0.74 9.91 -11.67
N LEU A 82 -1.75 10.74 -11.97
CA LEU A 82 -2.86 10.39 -12.84
C LEU A 82 -2.36 10.12 -14.28
N GLU A 83 -1.45 10.94 -14.81
CA GLU A 83 -0.78 10.69 -16.09
C GLU A 83 -0.13 9.30 -16.11
N ALA A 84 0.65 8.97 -15.07
CA ALA A 84 1.34 7.69 -14.98
C ALA A 84 0.36 6.50 -14.96
N LEU A 85 -0.74 6.61 -14.22
CA LEU A 85 -1.78 5.58 -14.18
C LEU A 85 -2.45 5.39 -15.55
N TYR A 86 -2.87 6.47 -16.19
CA TYR A 86 -3.51 6.41 -17.51
C TYR A 86 -2.55 5.86 -18.58
N ALA A 87 -1.32 6.33 -18.60
CA ALA A 87 -0.32 5.93 -19.62
C ALA A 87 0.11 4.47 -19.49
N THR A 88 -0.01 3.87 -18.31
CA THR A 88 0.39 2.46 -18.05
C THR A 88 -0.79 1.48 -18.08
N GLY A 89 -2.01 1.94 -18.34
CA GLY A 89 -3.22 1.12 -18.17
C GLY A 89 -3.37 0.63 -16.72
N GLY A 90 -2.89 1.42 -15.78
CA GLY A 90 -2.92 1.15 -14.36
C GLY A 90 -4.28 1.45 -13.72
N THR A 91 -4.29 1.51 -12.39
CA THR A 91 -5.50 1.84 -11.63
C THR A 91 -5.15 2.51 -10.30
N ALA A 92 -6.17 3.03 -9.62
CA ALA A 92 -6.07 3.53 -8.25
C ALA A 92 -7.04 2.77 -7.35
N VAL A 93 -6.62 2.45 -6.12
CA VAL A 93 -7.40 1.65 -5.17
C VAL A 93 -7.41 2.31 -3.80
N ALA A 94 -8.58 2.48 -3.22
CA ALA A 94 -8.74 2.90 -1.84
C ALA A 94 -9.02 1.68 -0.94
N VAL A 95 -8.28 1.58 0.17
CA VAL A 95 -8.44 0.49 1.15
C VAL A 95 -8.82 1.04 2.52
N THR A 96 -9.64 0.32 3.26
CA THR A 96 -10.03 0.72 4.62
C THR A 96 -8.92 0.40 5.62
N ASP A 97 -8.84 1.17 6.71
CA ASP A 97 -7.88 0.93 7.79
C ASP A 97 -8.09 -0.45 8.44
N GLU A 98 -9.32 -0.91 8.55
CA GLU A 98 -9.63 -2.25 9.07
C GLU A 98 -9.01 -3.35 8.19
N ALA A 99 -9.17 -3.24 6.86
CA ALA A 99 -8.66 -4.24 5.92
C ALA A 99 -7.13 -4.25 5.88
N LEU A 100 -6.48 -3.08 5.81
CA LEU A 100 -5.02 -3.01 5.80
C LEU A 100 -4.39 -3.53 7.11
N LEU A 101 -5.01 -3.26 8.27
CA LEU A 101 -4.53 -3.79 9.56
C LEU A 101 -4.73 -5.32 9.66
N ALA A 102 -5.80 -5.85 9.06
CA ALA A 102 -5.99 -7.30 8.99
C ALA A 102 -4.89 -7.95 8.14
N ASP A 103 -4.58 -7.38 6.97
CA ASP A 103 -3.54 -7.89 6.08
C ASP A 103 -2.12 -7.66 6.66
N GLN A 104 -1.87 -6.57 7.41
CA GLN A 104 -0.62 -6.39 8.16
C GLN A 104 -0.35 -7.57 9.12
N ARG A 105 -1.38 -7.96 9.89
CA ARG A 105 -1.29 -9.11 10.80
C ARG A 105 -1.16 -10.44 10.05
N ALA A 106 -1.83 -10.59 8.91
CA ALA A 106 -1.72 -11.79 8.09
C ALA A 106 -0.30 -11.97 7.54
N VAL A 107 0.30 -10.91 6.99
CA VAL A 107 1.70 -10.93 6.50
C VAL A 107 2.66 -11.25 7.64
N ALA A 108 2.49 -10.64 8.82
CA ALA A 108 3.34 -10.93 9.97
C ALA A 108 3.27 -12.42 10.39
N ARG A 109 2.07 -13.04 10.32
CA ARG A 109 1.90 -14.46 10.66
C ARG A 109 2.41 -15.42 9.59
N LEU A 110 2.22 -15.09 8.32
CA LEU A 110 2.50 -16.01 7.21
C LEU A 110 3.95 -15.89 6.74
N GLU A 111 4.48 -14.67 6.73
CA GLU A 111 5.81 -14.36 6.16
C GLU A 111 6.84 -13.98 7.23
N GLY A 112 6.45 -13.87 8.51
CA GLY A 112 7.34 -13.41 9.58
C GLY A 112 7.81 -11.96 9.41
N SER A 113 7.14 -11.17 8.57
CA SER A 113 7.50 -9.78 8.25
C SER A 113 6.47 -8.80 8.79
N PHE A 114 6.90 -7.95 9.72
CA PHE A 114 6.05 -6.88 10.26
C PHE A 114 6.19 -5.61 9.41
N ILE A 115 5.39 -5.54 8.34
CA ILE A 115 5.39 -4.43 7.38
C ILE A 115 4.63 -3.21 7.94
N CYS A 116 4.89 -2.01 7.38
CA CYS A 116 4.12 -0.81 7.75
C CYS A 116 2.68 -0.87 7.24
N PRO A 117 1.75 -0.06 7.80
CA PRO A 117 0.38 0.05 7.31
C PRO A 117 0.27 0.38 5.83
N GLU A 118 1.15 1.21 5.30
CA GLU A 118 1.22 1.57 3.88
C GLU A 118 1.55 0.35 2.99
N GLY A 119 2.51 -0.48 3.42
CA GLY A 119 2.84 -1.74 2.74
C GLY A 119 1.67 -2.73 2.81
N ALA A 120 1.01 -2.82 3.95
CA ALA A 120 -0.18 -3.64 4.13
C ALA A 120 -1.35 -3.18 3.26
N ALA A 121 -1.52 -1.86 3.08
CA ALA A 121 -2.50 -1.30 2.16
C ALA A 121 -2.30 -1.83 0.72
N CYS A 122 -1.05 -1.97 0.29
CA CYS A 122 -0.74 -2.55 -1.03
C CYS A 122 -1.12 -4.04 -1.11
N VAL A 123 -0.91 -4.82 -0.05
CA VAL A 123 -1.35 -6.23 0.00
C VAL A 123 -2.88 -6.31 -0.08
N THR A 124 -3.59 -5.46 0.66
CA THR A 124 -5.05 -5.35 0.61
C THR A 124 -5.54 -5.00 -0.80
N ALA A 125 -4.90 -4.03 -1.46
CA ALA A 125 -5.25 -3.62 -2.82
C ALA A 125 -5.05 -4.78 -3.83
N VAL A 126 -3.97 -5.55 -3.72
CA VAL A 126 -3.74 -6.74 -4.56
C VAL A 126 -4.87 -7.75 -4.37
N ARG A 127 -5.26 -8.04 -3.14
CA ARG A 127 -6.37 -8.94 -2.85
C ARG A 127 -7.69 -8.46 -3.47
N GLN A 128 -8.04 -7.18 -3.29
CA GLN A 128 -9.24 -6.58 -3.88
C GLN A 128 -9.22 -6.63 -5.42
N LEU A 129 -8.09 -6.32 -6.04
CA LEU A 129 -7.93 -6.39 -7.50
C LEU A 129 -8.03 -7.82 -8.02
N ARG A 130 -7.58 -8.80 -7.26
CA ARG A 130 -7.74 -10.21 -7.56
C ARG A 130 -9.21 -10.65 -7.46
N GLU A 131 -9.88 -10.28 -6.38
CA GLU A 131 -11.30 -10.58 -6.14
C GLU A 131 -12.22 -9.95 -7.19
N SER A 132 -11.90 -8.75 -7.67
CA SER A 132 -12.65 -8.06 -8.73
C SER A 132 -12.39 -8.61 -10.13
N GLY A 133 -11.39 -9.47 -10.31
CA GLY A 133 -10.98 -9.98 -11.61
C GLY A 133 -10.14 -9.01 -12.46
N TRP A 134 -9.77 -7.82 -11.93
CA TRP A 134 -8.88 -6.90 -12.62
C TRP A 134 -7.45 -7.44 -12.71
N LEU A 135 -7.04 -8.21 -11.71
CA LEU A 135 -5.76 -8.90 -11.64
C LEU A 135 -5.94 -10.37 -12.02
N ALA A 136 -5.30 -10.81 -13.10
CA ALA A 136 -5.31 -12.20 -13.52
C ALA A 136 -4.39 -13.07 -12.64
N GLU A 137 -4.65 -14.39 -12.60
CA GLU A 137 -3.85 -15.34 -11.81
C GLU A 137 -2.40 -15.45 -12.28
N THR A 138 -2.18 -15.20 -13.56
CA THR A 138 -0.88 -15.24 -14.22
C THR A 138 -0.12 -13.91 -14.20
N ASP A 139 -0.72 -12.86 -13.64
CA ASP A 139 -0.06 -11.56 -13.55
C ASP A 139 1.09 -11.59 -12.52
N GLU A 140 2.25 -11.08 -12.92
CA GLU A 140 3.37 -10.82 -12.00
C GLU A 140 3.15 -9.50 -11.29
N VAL A 141 3.20 -9.55 -9.94
CA VAL A 141 2.91 -8.40 -9.08
C VAL A 141 4.11 -8.10 -8.20
N VAL A 142 4.61 -6.86 -8.29
CA VAL A 142 5.60 -6.33 -7.36
C VAL A 142 4.90 -5.38 -6.39
N VAL A 143 4.92 -5.72 -5.11
CA VAL A 143 4.39 -4.89 -4.03
C VAL A 143 5.53 -4.15 -3.36
N LEU A 144 5.47 -2.83 -3.30
CA LEU A 144 6.46 -2.01 -2.61
C LEU A 144 6.08 -1.86 -1.13
N ASN A 145 6.80 -2.56 -0.24
CA ASN A 145 6.75 -2.27 1.18
C ASN A 145 7.76 -1.17 1.51
N THR A 146 7.29 0.01 1.88
CA THR A 146 8.11 1.19 2.06
C THR A 146 8.59 1.42 3.49
N GLY A 147 8.20 0.55 4.43
CA GLY A 147 8.60 0.70 5.83
C GLY A 147 8.33 -0.53 6.69
N THR A 148 8.75 -0.43 7.94
CA THR A 148 8.50 -1.43 8.98
C THR A 148 7.31 -1.04 9.85
N GLY A 149 6.55 -2.02 10.34
CA GLY A 149 5.48 -1.81 11.33
C GLY A 149 5.99 -1.35 12.71
N LEU A 150 7.28 -1.45 12.97
CA LEU A 150 7.86 -1.04 14.26
C LEU A 150 7.72 0.47 14.55
N ILE A 151 7.53 1.29 13.52
CA ILE A 151 7.25 2.73 13.68
C ILE A 151 5.76 3.02 13.96
N TYR A 152 4.92 1.98 13.95
CA TYR A 152 3.47 2.03 14.20
C TYR A 152 3.09 1.04 15.32
N PRO A 153 3.63 1.17 16.56
CA PRO A 153 3.47 0.16 17.61
C PRO A 153 2.00 -0.08 18.00
N ASP A 154 1.16 0.94 17.84
CA ASP A 154 -0.25 0.87 18.22
C ASP A 154 -1.14 0.12 17.22
N THR A 155 -0.62 -0.24 16.05
CA THR A 155 -1.38 -0.97 15.01
C THR A 155 -1.59 -2.44 15.35
N VAL A 156 -0.76 -3.00 16.23
CA VAL A 156 -0.90 -4.36 16.77
C VAL A 156 -0.85 -4.30 18.29
N PRO A 157 -2.00 -4.22 18.96
CA PRO A 157 -2.03 -4.22 20.42
C PRO A 157 -1.46 -5.55 20.95
N ALA A 158 -0.37 -5.48 21.71
CA ALA A 158 0.23 -6.61 22.37
C ALA A 158 0.02 -6.48 23.89
N THR A 159 -0.68 -7.43 24.48
CA THR A 159 -0.76 -7.55 25.93
C THR A 159 0.33 -8.51 26.38
N VAL A 160 1.38 -7.98 26.99
CA VAL A 160 2.45 -8.79 27.57
C VAL A 160 2.21 -8.96 29.06
N PRO A 161 2.30 -10.19 29.62
CA PRO A 161 2.19 -10.37 31.05
C PRO A 161 3.38 -9.71 31.77
N VAL A 162 3.11 -9.01 32.86
CA VAL A 162 4.16 -8.47 33.76
C VAL A 162 4.71 -9.62 34.59
N LEU A 163 5.99 -9.93 34.40
CA LEU A 163 6.66 -10.92 35.27
C LEU A 163 6.95 -10.30 36.64
N PRO A 164 6.50 -10.92 37.73
CA PRO A 164 6.91 -10.49 39.06
C PRO A 164 8.42 -10.70 39.24
N ALA A 165 9.07 -9.82 40.00
CA ALA A 165 10.53 -9.84 40.21
C ALA A 165 11.09 -11.19 40.73
N SER A 166 10.26 -12.00 41.35
CA SER A 166 10.59 -13.33 41.92
C SER A 166 9.82 -14.47 41.25
N GLY A 167 9.15 -14.23 40.12
CA GLY A 167 8.32 -15.23 39.44
C GLY A 167 9.07 -16.05 38.42
N SER A 168 8.66 -17.32 38.24
CA SER A 168 9.08 -18.13 37.13
C SER A 168 8.43 -17.62 35.82
N ILE A 169 9.14 -17.76 34.69
CA ILE A 169 8.60 -17.45 33.37
C ILE A 169 7.35 -18.33 33.09
N PRO A 170 6.20 -17.73 32.80
CA PRO A 170 5.03 -18.54 32.47
C PRO A 170 5.28 -19.42 31.25
N PRO A 171 4.66 -20.60 31.15
CA PRO A 171 4.80 -21.45 29.99
C PRO A 171 4.35 -20.71 28.72
N VAL A 172 5.07 -20.93 27.62
CA VAL A 172 4.70 -20.38 26.30
C VAL A 172 3.30 -20.87 25.96
N PRO A 173 2.34 -19.98 25.65
CA PRO A 173 1.02 -20.40 25.24
C PRO A 173 1.12 -21.27 23.98
N ALA A 174 0.26 -22.29 23.89
CA ALA A 174 0.17 -23.11 22.69
C ALA A 174 -0.10 -22.23 21.46
N PRO A 175 0.50 -22.54 20.29
CA PRO A 175 0.24 -21.78 19.08
C PRO A 175 -1.26 -21.77 18.79
N VAL A 176 -1.80 -20.59 18.50
CA VAL A 176 -3.19 -20.46 18.06
C VAL A 176 -3.34 -21.22 16.75
N PRO A 177 -4.30 -22.13 16.60
CA PRO A 177 -4.54 -22.81 15.33
C PRO A 177 -4.78 -21.79 14.21
N ALA A 178 -4.26 -22.08 13.02
CA ALA A 178 -4.37 -21.23 11.83
C ALA A 178 -5.82 -21.10 11.35
#